data_0cadf6f8462f4c4ea5a2c992af23bd18
#
_entry.id   0cadf6f8462f4c4ea5a2c992af23bd18
#
_cell.length_a   1.000
_cell.length_b   1.000
_cell.length_c   1.000
_cell.angle_alpha   90.00
_cell.angle_beta   90.00
_cell.angle_gamma   90.00
#
_symmetry.space_group_name_H-M   'P 1'
#
loop_
_entity.id
_entity.type
_entity.pdbx_description
1 polymer ?
#
loop_
_entity_poly.entity_id
_entity_poly.type
_entity_poly.pdbx_seq_one_letter_code
_entity_poly.pdbx_strand_id
1 'polypeptide(L)'
;MKTNNIIIVGGGSAGWMTAATLIKSFPNKKITLIESPKIETIGVGESTIGFVKYWTHYLGIKDEEFFKATDATYKLSIRFENFYKKGDGGFHYPFGPANFDGNQANYNDWVFKKYLYPKTHRSDFATCLYPQMALVNNSKLCDNENSNFPFNFIDCSAYHFDATKFGLFLRDSICIPNGVKHIKEDIKSVETNKDGIKSLNNKYKADLFIDCTGFKSLLLSKTLKEPFESLTDILPNNSAWATKIKYKNPEKEMVGYTNCHAIENGWCWEIPLWHRWGTGYVYSDKFVDDQNALKEFKKHIKKRFPYANPEELEYRNIKMRVGIHNRLWVKNVVAIGLAAAFTEPLESNGLFTTHEFLMKLIRTMQRERISQWEKDNFTYQCKTVFKNLAEFVGLHYALSIRDDTPYWKHCLNKQWEEKLINLKPTNLIGYLKLVQDKSFQYNYQNNLAGIPPIAFGMDYYPTDIPTIKYFNHLNEQQVKDRYTPVVDRLNKKSKIWNEMVKDMETFYQYHKRRFYK
;
A
#
# COMPACT_ATOMS: atom_id res chain seq x y z
N MET A 1 5.91 -28.89 -17.04
CA MET A 1 6.64 -27.84 -17.80
C MET A 1 8.02 -27.67 -17.16
N LYS A 2 9.10 -27.55 -17.95
CA LYS A 2 10.45 -27.18 -17.46
C LYS A 2 10.52 -25.67 -17.24
N THR A 3 11.39 -25.20 -16.34
CA THR A 3 11.59 -23.77 -16.04
C THR A 3 13.09 -23.47 -15.76
N ASN A 4 13.99 -24.11 -16.49
CA ASN A 4 15.43 -23.96 -16.27
C ASN A 4 15.99 -22.68 -16.89
N ASN A 5 15.39 -22.22 -17.99
CA ASN A 5 15.74 -21.00 -18.68
C ASN A 5 14.55 -20.02 -18.61
N ILE A 6 14.74 -18.88 -17.96
CA ILE A 6 13.69 -17.89 -17.68
C ILE A 6 14.09 -16.56 -18.31
N ILE A 7 13.17 -15.95 -19.04
CA ILE A 7 13.33 -14.58 -19.56
C ILE A 7 12.27 -13.68 -18.91
N ILE A 8 12.75 -12.62 -18.25
CA ILE A 8 11.93 -11.53 -17.69
C ILE A 8 11.97 -10.38 -18.69
N VAL A 9 10.80 -9.87 -19.09
CA VAL A 9 10.68 -8.73 -19.99
C VAL A 9 10.16 -7.53 -19.25
N GLY A 10 10.99 -6.47 -19.18
CA GLY A 10 10.72 -5.22 -18.47
C GLY A 10 11.65 -5.02 -17.28
N GLY A 11 12.35 -3.87 -17.25
CA GLY A 11 13.36 -3.49 -16.27
C GLY A 11 12.88 -2.49 -15.22
N GLY A 12 11.57 -2.34 -15.02
CA GLY A 12 11.01 -1.56 -13.88
C GLY A 12 11.11 -2.30 -12.55
N SER A 13 10.57 -1.71 -11.49
CA SER A 13 10.60 -2.30 -10.14
C SER A 13 10.12 -3.75 -10.11
N ALA A 14 9.01 -4.07 -10.78
CA ALA A 14 8.47 -5.44 -10.83
C ALA A 14 9.44 -6.42 -11.52
N GLY A 15 10.14 -6.01 -12.57
CA GLY A 15 11.12 -6.85 -13.28
C GLY A 15 12.33 -7.18 -12.42
N TRP A 16 12.92 -6.17 -11.76
CA TRP A 16 14.06 -6.38 -10.88
C TRP A 16 13.69 -7.10 -9.59
N MET A 17 12.49 -6.86 -9.01
CA MET A 17 11.94 -7.66 -7.92
C MET A 17 11.81 -9.13 -8.33
N THR A 18 11.30 -9.39 -9.54
CA THR A 18 11.17 -10.74 -10.09
C THR A 18 12.53 -11.42 -10.22
N ALA A 19 13.51 -10.73 -10.82
CA ALA A 19 14.86 -11.25 -11.01
C ALA A 19 15.54 -11.57 -9.66
N ALA A 20 15.48 -10.63 -8.69
CA ALA A 20 16.05 -10.81 -7.35
C ALA A 20 15.43 -11.99 -6.60
N THR A 21 14.09 -12.09 -6.65
CA THR A 21 13.37 -13.17 -5.98
C THR A 21 13.68 -14.53 -6.60
N LEU A 22 13.75 -14.61 -7.92
CA LEU A 22 14.03 -15.86 -8.62
C LEU A 22 15.47 -16.32 -8.46
N ILE A 23 16.45 -15.43 -8.55
CA ILE A 23 17.87 -15.83 -8.40
C ILE A 23 18.16 -16.26 -6.96
N LYS A 24 17.53 -15.63 -5.97
CA LYS A 24 17.61 -16.05 -4.56
C LYS A 24 17.00 -17.42 -4.33
N SER A 25 15.84 -17.70 -4.94
CA SER A 25 15.11 -18.96 -4.73
C SER A 25 15.65 -20.12 -5.59
N PHE A 26 16.25 -19.82 -6.74
CA PHE A 26 16.68 -20.80 -7.73
C PHE A 26 18.04 -20.43 -8.33
N PRO A 27 19.13 -20.49 -7.56
CA PRO A 27 20.44 -20.01 -8.00
C PRO A 27 21.01 -20.79 -9.21
N ASN A 28 20.51 -22.00 -9.46
CA ASN A 28 20.95 -22.85 -10.57
C ASN A 28 20.17 -22.62 -11.89
N LYS A 29 19.15 -21.75 -11.89
CA LYS A 29 18.38 -21.46 -13.12
C LYS A 29 19.05 -20.33 -13.92
N LYS A 30 18.95 -20.41 -15.24
CA LYS A 30 19.38 -19.33 -16.13
C LYS A 30 18.32 -18.24 -16.18
N ILE A 31 18.62 -17.08 -15.63
CA ILE A 31 17.71 -15.94 -15.58
C ILE A 31 18.27 -14.81 -16.43
N THR A 32 17.49 -14.34 -17.39
CA THR A 32 17.81 -13.19 -18.23
C THR A 32 16.72 -12.14 -18.09
N LEU A 33 17.10 -10.88 -17.82
CA LEU A 33 16.19 -9.75 -17.87
C LEU A 33 16.49 -8.91 -19.10
N ILE A 34 15.43 -8.64 -19.89
CA ILE A 34 15.50 -7.80 -21.10
C ILE A 34 14.68 -6.56 -20.85
N GLU A 35 15.29 -5.38 -20.94
CA GLU A 35 14.62 -4.09 -20.82
C GLU A 35 14.88 -3.19 -22.02
N SER A 36 13.89 -2.35 -22.34
CA SER A 36 14.02 -1.31 -23.34
C SER A 36 14.96 -0.20 -22.85
N PRO A 37 15.94 0.23 -23.65
CA PRO A 37 16.76 1.40 -23.33
C PRO A 37 16.00 2.73 -23.42
N LYS A 38 14.77 2.72 -23.96
CA LYS A 38 13.97 3.92 -24.25
C LYS A 38 12.85 4.18 -23.24
N ILE A 39 12.49 3.17 -22.44
CA ILE A 39 11.37 3.26 -21.50
C ILE A 39 11.94 3.49 -20.10
N GLU A 40 11.73 4.68 -19.58
CA GLU A 40 12.11 5.01 -18.22
C GLU A 40 11.15 4.36 -17.19
N THR A 41 11.70 4.04 -16.02
CA THR A 41 10.90 3.63 -14.87
C THR A 41 10.01 4.79 -14.42
N ILE A 42 8.77 4.49 -14.05
CA ILE A 42 7.84 5.48 -13.47
C ILE A 42 8.34 5.78 -12.04
N GLY A 43 9.20 6.79 -11.92
CA GLY A 43 9.88 7.13 -10.65
C GLY A 43 9.19 8.28 -9.92
N VAL A 44 8.07 8.01 -9.26
CA VAL A 44 7.30 9.04 -8.53
C VAL A 44 7.57 9.07 -7.03
N GLY A 45 8.32 8.13 -6.50
CA GLY A 45 8.41 7.79 -5.09
C GLY A 45 7.41 6.69 -4.74
N GLU A 46 7.92 5.64 -4.12
CA GLU A 46 7.11 4.51 -3.67
C GLU A 46 6.83 4.63 -2.18
N SER A 47 5.62 4.27 -1.83
CA SER A 47 5.19 4.03 -0.47
C SER A 47 4.80 2.56 -0.34
N THR A 48 5.15 1.92 0.78
CA THR A 48 4.90 0.50 1.01
C THR A 48 4.08 0.26 2.27
N ILE A 49 3.70 -0.99 2.48
CA ILE A 49 3.11 -1.49 3.73
C ILE A 49 4.08 -2.46 4.41
N GLY A 50 3.90 -2.71 5.70
CA GLY A 50 4.86 -3.47 6.53
C GLY A 50 5.32 -4.81 5.97
N PHE A 51 4.46 -5.49 5.20
CA PHE A 51 4.79 -6.77 4.57
C PHE A 51 6.00 -6.74 3.62
N VAL A 52 6.38 -5.57 3.09
CA VAL A 52 7.57 -5.45 2.23
C VAL A 52 8.85 -5.82 2.99
N LYS A 53 8.89 -5.64 4.32
CA LYS A 53 10.03 -5.99 5.15
C LYS A 53 10.31 -7.48 5.18
N TYR A 54 9.29 -8.33 5.17
CA TYR A 54 9.47 -9.77 5.07
C TYR A 54 10.14 -10.16 3.75
N TRP A 55 9.81 -9.48 2.66
CA TRP A 55 10.41 -9.71 1.36
C TRP A 55 11.87 -9.19 1.29
N THR A 56 12.15 -7.98 1.79
CA THR A 56 13.52 -7.46 1.85
C THR A 56 14.40 -8.32 2.74
N HIS A 57 13.88 -8.76 3.88
CA HIS A 57 14.58 -9.69 4.79
C HIS A 57 14.85 -11.06 4.12
N TYR A 58 13.87 -11.61 3.39
CA TYR A 58 14.05 -12.84 2.60
C TYR A 58 15.20 -12.71 1.60
N LEU A 59 15.38 -11.57 0.98
CA LEU A 59 16.50 -11.29 0.07
C LEU A 59 17.83 -11.06 0.81
N GLY A 60 17.81 -10.82 2.12
CA GLY A 60 18.99 -10.46 2.91
C GLY A 60 19.39 -9.00 2.79
N ILE A 61 18.46 -8.13 2.40
CA ILE A 61 18.68 -6.68 2.27
C ILE A 61 18.73 -6.04 3.66
N LYS A 62 19.81 -5.30 3.93
CA LYS A 62 19.98 -4.54 5.17
C LYS A 62 19.47 -3.10 4.99
N ASP A 63 18.80 -2.57 6.03
CA ASP A 63 18.25 -1.21 5.98
C ASP A 63 19.35 -0.16 5.70
N GLU A 64 20.57 -0.31 6.25
CA GLU A 64 21.68 0.62 6.06
C GLU A 64 22.10 0.77 4.57
N GLU A 65 22.12 -0.33 3.84
CA GLU A 65 22.46 -0.32 2.40
C GLU A 65 21.28 0.19 1.57
N PHE A 66 20.08 -0.30 1.92
CA PHE A 66 18.85 0.03 1.22
C PHE A 66 18.51 1.51 1.30
N PHE A 67 18.56 2.11 2.49
CA PHE A 67 18.22 3.52 2.70
C PHE A 67 19.11 4.44 1.88
N LYS A 68 20.44 4.26 1.98
CA LYS A 68 21.41 5.07 1.21
C LYS A 68 21.22 4.96 -0.30
N ALA A 69 20.98 3.73 -0.77
CA ALA A 69 20.85 3.45 -2.20
C ALA A 69 19.55 3.97 -2.80
N THR A 70 18.48 4.13 -2.00
CA THR A 70 17.14 4.40 -2.50
C THR A 70 16.50 5.68 -1.98
N ASP A 71 17.24 6.51 -1.23
CA ASP A 71 16.73 7.72 -0.53
C ASP A 71 15.54 7.39 0.38
N ALA A 72 15.60 6.23 1.04
CA ALA A 72 14.47 5.73 1.80
C ALA A 72 14.27 6.47 3.13
N THR A 73 13.04 6.46 3.60
CA THR A 73 12.64 6.82 4.96
C THR A 73 11.69 5.78 5.53
N TYR A 74 11.59 5.69 6.85
CA TYR A 74 10.58 4.84 7.48
C TYR A 74 9.18 5.42 7.31
N LYS A 75 8.19 4.53 7.32
CA LYS A 75 6.77 4.85 7.29
C LYS A 75 6.06 4.11 8.41
N LEU A 76 5.36 4.82 9.28
CA LEU A 76 4.69 4.26 10.47
C LEU A 76 3.17 4.19 10.31
N SER A 77 2.61 4.97 9.37
CA SER A 77 1.17 5.01 9.13
C SER A 77 0.82 5.56 7.74
N ILE A 78 -0.46 5.47 7.38
CA ILE A 78 -1.08 6.24 6.31
C ILE A 78 -2.07 7.21 6.93
N ARG A 79 -2.08 8.46 6.51
CA ARG A 79 -3.04 9.48 6.91
C ARG A 79 -4.04 9.71 5.80
N PHE A 80 -5.33 9.63 6.13
CA PHE A 80 -6.43 9.92 5.21
C PHE A 80 -7.07 11.24 5.61
N GLU A 81 -6.88 12.28 4.80
CA GLU A 81 -7.38 13.63 5.06
C GLU A 81 -8.57 13.94 4.17
N ASN A 82 -9.67 14.42 4.75
CA ASN A 82 -10.93 14.76 4.07
C ASN A 82 -11.63 13.59 3.33
N PHE A 83 -11.30 12.34 3.62
CA PHE A 83 -11.98 11.19 3.02
C PHE A 83 -13.38 10.97 3.59
N TYR A 84 -13.55 11.10 4.91
CA TYR A 84 -14.85 10.94 5.53
C TYR A 84 -15.80 12.07 5.15
N LYS A 85 -15.39 13.31 5.43
CA LYS A 85 -16.15 14.54 5.14
C LYS A 85 -15.19 15.66 4.78
N LYS A 86 -15.56 16.52 3.85
CA LYS A 86 -14.75 17.69 3.46
C LYS A 86 -14.59 18.66 4.64
N GLY A 87 -13.35 19.04 4.92
CA GLY A 87 -13.01 19.98 5.99
C GLY A 87 -13.00 19.40 7.39
N ASP A 88 -13.23 18.09 7.57
CA ASP A 88 -13.28 17.41 8.85
C ASP A 88 -11.90 16.89 9.34
N GLY A 89 -10.82 17.30 8.66
CA GLY A 89 -9.47 16.84 8.99
C GLY A 89 -9.17 15.44 8.50
N GLY A 90 -8.37 14.69 9.25
CA GLY A 90 -7.94 13.36 8.86
C GLY A 90 -7.81 12.40 10.02
N PHE A 91 -7.61 11.13 9.70
CA PHE A 91 -7.31 10.06 10.65
C PHE A 91 -6.11 9.24 10.15
N HIS A 92 -5.52 8.43 11.00
CA HIS A 92 -4.40 7.58 10.66
C HIS A 92 -4.78 6.09 10.66
N TYR A 93 -4.22 5.37 9.71
CA TYR A 93 -4.06 3.92 9.76
C TYR A 93 -2.61 3.61 10.17
N PRO A 94 -2.35 3.37 11.47
CA PRO A 94 -1.02 3.01 11.97
C PRO A 94 -0.69 1.55 11.64
N PHE A 95 0.58 1.25 11.40
CA PHE A 95 1.03 -0.13 11.21
C PHE A 95 1.29 -0.82 12.54
N GLY A 96 1.14 -2.16 12.56
CA GLY A 96 1.30 -2.96 13.76
C GLY A 96 0.03 -3.11 14.60
N PRO A 97 0.12 -3.84 15.72
CA PRO A 97 -1.02 -4.16 16.55
C PRO A 97 -1.45 -2.97 17.43
N ALA A 98 -2.73 -2.93 17.74
CA ALA A 98 -3.23 -2.09 18.81
C ALA A 98 -2.69 -2.60 20.16
N ASN A 99 -2.36 -1.67 21.05
CA ASN A 99 -1.86 -2.00 22.39
C ASN A 99 -3.01 -1.88 23.40
N PHE A 100 -3.56 -3.01 23.81
CA PHE A 100 -4.62 -3.10 24.81
C PHE A 100 -4.06 -3.33 26.21
N ASP A 101 -4.66 -2.71 27.24
CA ASP A 101 -4.30 -2.93 28.63
C ASP A 101 -5.15 -4.06 29.23
N GLY A 102 -4.51 -5.18 29.49
CA GLY A 102 -5.15 -6.34 30.10
C GLY A 102 -6.14 -7.09 29.19
N ASN A 103 -6.70 -8.17 29.72
CA ASN A 103 -7.51 -9.11 28.95
C ASN A 103 -8.90 -8.63 28.58
N GLN A 104 -9.41 -7.57 29.21
CA GLN A 104 -10.76 -7.03 28.97
C GLN A 104 -10.78 -5.78 28.08
N ALA A 105 -9.63 -5.11 27.87
CA ALA A 105 -9.54 -3.93 27.02
C ALA A 105 -9.67 -4.32 25.53
N ASN A 106 -10.41 -3.55 24.75
CA ASN A 106 -10.65 -3.75 23.33
C ASN A 106 -11.06 -2.46 22.63
N TYR A 107 -11.48 -2.54 21.38
CA TYR A 107 -11.93 -1.37 20.61
C TYR A 107 -13.18 -0.68 21.20
N ASN A 108 -14.00 -1.37 22.01
CA ASN A 108 -15.16 -0.76 22.69
C ASN A 108 -14.76 0.30 23.68
N ASP A 109 -13.56 0.24 24.26
CA ASP A 109 -13.08 1.25 25.20
C ASP A 109 -13.10 2.65 24.57
N TRP A 110 -12.76 2.74 23.27
CA TRP A 110 -12.86 3.99 22.53
C TRP A 110 -14.32 4.37 22.21
N VAL A 111 -15.20 3.39 21.96
CA VAL A 111 -16.63 3.65 21.73
C VAL A 111 -17.25 4.29 23.00
N PHE A 112 -16.90 3.79 24.19
CA PHE A 112 -17.31 4.40 25.46
C PHE A 112 -16.78 5.83 25.61
N LYS A 113 -15.53 6.07 25.22
CA LYS A 113 -14.96 7.42 25.19
C LYS A 113 -15.77 8.34 24.28
N LYS A 114 -16.07 7.90 23.08
CA LYS A 114 -16.87 8.66 22.10
C LYS A 114 -18.28 8.95 22.62
N TYR A 115 -18.88 7.99 23.32
CA TYR A 115 -20.20 8.18 23.92
C TYR A 115 -20.19 9.20 25.08
N LEU A 116 -19.25 9.08 26.02
CA LEU A 116 -19.11 10.01 27.14
C LEU A 116 -18.69 11.41 26.71
N TYR A 117 -17.91 11.49 25.61
CA TYR A 117 -17.38 12.73 25.04
C TYR A 117 -17.70 12.80 23.56
N PRO A 118 -18.93 13.14 23.15
CA PRO A 118 -19.38 13.09 21.74
C PRO A 118 -18.56 13.98 20.79
N LYS A 119 -17.88 15.00 21.30
CA LYS A 119 -16.99 15.87 20.54
C LYS A 119 -15.62 15.22 20.23
N THR A 120 -15.34 14.03 20.76
CA THR A 120 -14.09 13.31 20.46
C THR A 120 -13.99 13.06 18.96
N HIS A 121 -12.93 13.60 18.35
CA HIS A 121 -12.70 13.40 16.93
C HIS A 121 -12.24 11.95 16.65
N ARG A 122 -12.65 11.37 15.52
CA ARG A 122 -12.32 9.99 15.14
C ARG A 122 -10.81 9.70 15.02
N SER A 123 -9.96 10.72 14.76
CA SER A 123 -8.50 10.56 14.77
C SER A 123 -7.95 10.11 16.11
N ASP A 124 -8.67 10.36 17.20
CA ASP A 124 -8.32 9.97 18.55
C ASP A 124 -8.28 8.43 18.73
N PHE A 125 -9.03 7.69 17.94
CA PHE A 125 -9.02 6.22 17.95
C PHE A 125 -7.59 5.66 17.82
N ALA A 126 -6.88 6.06 16.77
CA ALA A 126 -5.51 5.60 16.55
C ALA A 126 -4.55 6.10 17.65
N THR A 127 -4.71 7.35 18.11
CA THR A 127 -3.87 7.96 19.16
C THR A 127 -3.99 7.26 20.51
N CYS A 128 -5.18 6.76 20.84
CA CYS A 128 -5.43 6.06 22.11
C CYS A 128 -4.97 4.60 22.11
N LEU A 129 -4.92 3.96 20.96
CA LEU A 129 -4.74 2.50 20.88
C LEU A 129 -3.41 2.07 20.27
N TYR A 130 -2.71 2.97 19.57
CA TYR A 130 -1.47 2.63 18.83
C TYR A 130 -0.31 3.51 19.32
N PRO A 131 0.68 2.95 20.05
CA PRO A 131 1.78 3.72 20.63
C PRO A 131 2.59 4.47 19.57
N GLN A 132 2.81 3.89 18.38
CA GLN A 132 3.53 4.54 17.29
C GLN A 132 2.90 5.88 16.85
N MET A 133 1.64 6.14 17.19
CA MET A 133 1.02 7.44 16.94
C MET A 133 1.64 8.57 17.75
N ALA A 134 2.23 8.28 18.91
CA ALA A 134 3.00 9.29 19.65
C ALA A 134 4.27 9.69 18.86
N LEU A 135 4.96 8.74 18.23
CA LEU A 135 6.09 9.04 17.33
C LEU A 135 5.63 9.86 16.12
N VAL A 136 4.55 9.43 15.46
CA VAL A 136 3.99 10.07 14.26
C VAL A 136 3.57 11.52 14.56
N ASN A 137 2.78 11.73 15.61
CA ASN A 137 2.22 13.04 15.95
C ASN A 137 3.29 14.05 16.39
N ASN A 138 4.40 13.58 16.95
CA ASN A 138 5.52 14.42 17.38
C ASN A 138 6.68 14.44 16.39
N SER A 139 6.56 13.81 15.21
CA SER A 139 7.64 13.66 14.21
C SER A 139 8.93 13.13 14.84
N LYS A 140 8.83 12.10 15.66
CA LYS A 140 9.93 11.45 16.39
C LYS A 140 10.18 10.04 15.89
N LEU A 141 11.35 9.50 16.23
CA LEU A 141 11.71 8.10 16.02
C LEU A 141 12.72 7.66 17.09
N CYS A 142 12.78 6.36 17.37
CA CYS A 142 13.68 5.80 18.39
C CYS A 142 14.30 4.48 17.92
N ASP A 143 15.46 4.13 18.47
CA ASP A 143 16.05 2.80 18.31
C ASP A 143 15.30 1.79 19.22
N ASN A 144 15.01 0.58 18.70
CA ASN A 144 14.37 -0.48 19.49
C ASN A 144 15.21 -0.92 20.70
N GLU A 145 16.53 -0.89 20.54
CA GLU A 145 17.47 -1.47 21.51
C GLU A 145 17.62 -0.63 22.79
N ASN A 146 17.29 0.67 22.74
CA ASN A 146 17.57 1.62 23.81
C ASN A 146 16.32 2.31 24.38
N SER A 147 15.12 1.88 24.02
CA SER A 147 13.89 2.51 24.50
C SER A 147 12.93 1.52 25.11
N ASN A 148 12.37 1.85 26.28
CA ASN A 148 11.22 1.15 26.85
C ASN A 148 9.90 1.49 26.16
N PHE A 149 9.97 2.18 25.00
CA PHE A 149 8.79 2.54 24.24
C PHE A 149 8.25 1.31 23.50
N PRO A 150 6.94 1.01 23.56
CA PRO A 150 6.35 -0.18 22.98
C PRO A 150 6.23 -0.08 21.44
N PHE A 151 7.36 -0.08 20.76
CA PHE A 151 7.48 0.05 19.31
C PHE A 151 8.44 -1.01 18.77
N ASN A 152 8.06 -1.61 17.64
CA ASN A 152 8.88 -2.60 16.93
C ASN A 152 8.93 -2.22 15.45
N PHE A 153 10.13 -1.99 14.91
CA PHE A 153 10.32 -1.63 13.50
C PHE A 153 9.81 -2.68 12.52
N ILE A 154 9.88 -3.98 12.85
CA ILE A 154 9.46 -5.05 11.95
C ILE A 154 7.95 -4.97 11.72
N ASP A 155 7.18 -4.87 12.81
CA ASP A 155 5.73 -4.92 12.75
C ASP A 155 5.08 -3.55 12.52
N CYS A 156 5.71 -2.49 13.05
CA CYS A 156 5.10 -1.16 13.12
C CYS A 156 5.62 -0.18 12.07
N SER A 157 6.42 -0.63 11.09
CA SER A 157 6.91 0.25 10.04
C SER A 157 6.97 -0.38 8.66
N ALA A 158 7.01 0.49 7.65
CA ALA A 158 7.26 0.20 6.25
C ALA A 158 8.28 1.21 5.72
N TYR A 159 8.39 1.35 4.40
CA TYR A 159 9.34 2.24 3.75
C TYR A 159 8.66 3.20 2.78
N HIS A 160 9.24 4.41 2.67
CA HIS A 160 9.17 5.25 1.49
C HIS A 160 10.51 5.18 0.78
N PHE A 161 10.55 5.16 -0.55
CA PHE A 161 11.80 5.18 -1.31
C PHE A 161 11.61 5.63 -2.77
N ASP A 162 12.70 5.93 -3.44
CA ASP A 162 12.70 6.26 -4.87
C ASP A 162 12.62 4.97 -5.71
N ALA A 163 11.55 4.82 -6.51
CA ALA A 163 11.29 3.63 -7.32
C ALA A 163 12.39 3.33 -8.35
N THR A 164 12.95 4.38 -8.95
CA THR A 164 14.03 4.23 -9.94
C THR A 164 15.29 3.72 -9.27
N LYS A 165 15.69 4.34 -8.16
CA LYS A 165 16.85 3.92 -7.37
C LYS A 165 16.67 2.51 -6.80
N PHE A 166 15.45 2.13 -6.41
CA PHE A 166 15.15 0.79 -5.94
C PHE A 166 15.41 -0.28 -7.01
N GLY A 167 14.93 -0.06 -8.24
CA GLY A 167 15.22 -0.97 -9.36
C GLY A 167 16.73 -1.10 -9.64
N LEU A 168 17.46 0.02 -9.61
CA LEU A 168 18.91 0.03 -9.80
C LEU A 168 19.64 -0.71 -8.65
N PHE A 169 19.22 -0.49 -7.42
CA PHE A 169 19.78 -1.20 -6.26
C PHE A 169 19.61 -2.71 -6.38
N LEU A 170 18.42 -3.20 -6.71
CA LEU A 170 18.18 -4.63 -6.92
C LEU A 170 19.03 -5.18 -8.07
N ARG A 171 19.14 -4.45 -9.17
CA ARG A 171 19.98 -4.82 -10.32
C ARG A 171 21.43 -5.00 -9.92
N ASP A 172 22.01 -3.94 -9.31
CA ASP A 172 23.46 -3.82 -9.15
C ASP A 172 23.97 -4.55 -7.91
N SER A 173 23.19 -4.58 -6.81
CA SER A 173 23.60 -5.20 -5.55
C SER A 173 23.18 -6.66 -5.42
N ILE A 174 22.12 -7.09 -6.12
CA ILE A 174 21.56 -8.44 -5.94
C ILE A 174 21.59 -9.24 -7.24
N CYS A 175 21.00 -8.72 -8.32
CA CYS A 175 20.72 -9.55 -9.49
C CYS A 175 21.97 -9.86 -10.30
N ILE A 176 22.70 -8.85 -10.76
CA ILE A 176 23.89 -9.02 -11.61
C ILE A 176 25.01 -9.79 -10.88
N PRO A 177 25.35 -9.46 -9.60
CA PRO A 177 26.39 -10.19 -8.88
C PRO A 177 26.07 -11.68 -8.68
N ASN A 178 24.78 -12.05 -8.64
CA ASN A 178 24.35 -13.44 -8.49
C ASN A 178 24.04 -14.15 -9.84
N GLY A 179 24.42 -13.56 -10.97
CA GLY A 179 24.39 -14.23 -12.27
C GLY A 179 23.16 -13.97 -13.14
N VAL A 180 22.31 -13.00 -12.81
CA VAL A 180 21.24 -12.57 -13.72
C VAL A 180 21.85 -11.86 -14.92
N LYS A 181 21.56 -12.38 -16.14
CA LYS A 181 21.98 -11.75 -17.37
C LYS A 181 21.09 -10.55 -17.68
N HIS A 182 21.68 -9.37 -17.86
CA HIS A 182 20.97 -8.14 -18.19
C HIS A 182 21.18 -7.80 -19.67
N ILE A 183 20.09 -7.53 -20.40
CA ILE A 183 20.10 -7.15 -21.82
C ILE A 183 19.28 -5.88 -22.00
N LYS A 184 19.89 -4.86 -22.59
CA LYS A 184 19.24 -3.60 -22.99
C LYS A 184 18.87 -3.67 -24.46
N GLU A 185 17.62 -4.06 -24.74
CA GLU A 185 17.12 -4.20 -26.12
C GLU A 185 15.59 -4.10 -26.16
N ASP A 186 15.06 -3.36 -27.14
CA ASP A 186 13.63 -3.31 -27.42
C ASP A 186 13.12 -4.65 -27.95
N ILE A 187 12.02 -5.14 -27.40
CA ILE A 187 11.30 -6.27 -28.00
C ILE A 187 10.43 -5.74 -29.14
N LYS A 188 10.89 -6.00 -30.38
CA LYS A 188 10.24 -5.56 -31.62
C LYS A 188 9.33 -6.64 -32.21
N SER A 189 9.62 -7.92 -31.96
CA SER A 189 8.83 -9.04 -32.46
C SER A 189 8.68 -10.13 -31.42
N VAL A 190 7.49 -10.75 -31.37
CA VAL A 190 7.16 -11.90 -30.50
C VAL A 190 6.60 -12.99 -31.41
N GLU A 191 7.33 -14.07 -31.56
CA GLU A 191 6.90 -15.25 -32.30
C GLU A 191 6.17 -16.21 -31.33
N THR A 192 5.04 -16.75 -31.76
CA THR A 192 4.22 -17.67 -30.96
C THR A 192 4.07 -19.03 -31.64
N ASN A 193 3.76 -20.05 -30.84
CA ASN A 193 3.37 -21.38 -31.30
C ASN A 193 2.23 -21.94 -30.41
N LYS A 194 1.92 -23.22 -30.58
CA LYS A 194 0.88 -23.89 -29.76
C LYS A 194 1.17 -23.86 -28.25
N ASP A 195 2.44 -23.81 -27.85
CA ASP A 195 2.88 -23.86 -26.46
C ASP A 195 3.06 -22.47 -25.82
N GLY A 196 2.86 -21.40 -26.59
CA GLY A 196 2.94 -20.01 -26.15
C GLY A 196 3.92 -19.17 -26.93
N ILE A 197 4.87 -18.50 -26.25
CA ILE A 197 5.93 -17.71 -26.89
C ILE A 197 7.06 -18.65 -27.30
N LYS A 198 7.38 -18.66 -28.60
CA LYS A 198 8.47 -19.40 -29.19
C LYS A 198 9.78 -18.64 -29.08
N SER A 199 9.77 -17.34 -29.40
CA SER A 199 10.95 -16.48 -29.31
C SER A 199 10.60 -15.00 -29.24
N LEU A 200 11.53 -14.20 -28.68
CA LEU A 200 11.51 -12.73 -28.73
C LEU A 200 12.63 -12.28 -29.70
N ASN A 201 12.33 -11.31 -30.57
CA ASN A 201 13.25 -10.82 -31.62
C ASN A 201 13.90 -11.93 -32.42
N ASN A 202 13.21 -13.06 -32.65
CA ASN A 202 13.69 -14.27 -33.37
C ASN A 202 14.97 -14.91 -32.80
N LYS A 203 15.47 -14.44 -31.64
CA LYS A 203 16.73 -14.93 -31.03
C LYS A 203 16.62 -15.38 -29.58
N TYR A 204 15.76 -14.79 -28.79
CA TYR A 204 15.65 -15.10 -27.35
C TYR A 204 14.59 -16.18 -27.13
N LYS A 205 15.01 -17.34 -26.65
CA LYS A 205 14.16 -18.49 -26.34
C LYS A 205 14.27 -18.84 -24.86
N ALA A 206 13.16 -19.25 -24.25
CA ALA A 206 13.11 -19.67 -22.85
C ALA A 206 12.05 -20.75 -22.62
N ASP A 207 12.16 -21.44 -21.48
CA ASP A 207 11.11 -22.35 -21.00
C ASP A 207 9.93 -21.56 -20.44
N LEU A 208 10.24 -20.42 -19.76
CA LEU A 208 9.27 -19.54 -19.12
C LEU A 208 9.59 -18.08 -19.43
N PHE A 209 8.58 -17.32 -19.83
CA PHE A 209 8.64 -15.87 -20.00
C PHE A 209 7.83 -15.18 -18.88
N ILE A 210 8.42 -14.15 -18.26
CA ILE A 210 7.71 -13.37 -17.25
C ILE A 210 7.49 -11.96 -17.77
N ASP A 211 6.22 -11.59 -17.91
CA ASP A 211 5.78 -10.28 -18.38
C ASP A 211 5.79 -9.27 -17.24
N CYS A 212 6.78 -8.39 -17.22
CA CYS A 212 6.91 -7.24 -16.31
C CYS A 212 6.85 -5.92 -17.09
N THR A 213 6.15 -5.88 -18.24
CA THR A 213 6.13 -4.73 -19.17
C THR A 213 5.13 -3.64 -18.78
N GLY A 214 4.75 -3.57 -17.50
CA GLY A 214 3.86 -2.55 -16.97
C GLY A 214 2.46 -2.62 -17.58
N PHE A 215 1.75 -1.50 -17.65
CA PHE A 215 0.40 -1.44 -18.23
C PHE A 215 0.30 -1.88 -19.68
N LYS A 216 1.44 -1.96 -20.39
CA LYS A 216 1.50 -2.48 -21.76
C LYS A 216 1.13 -3.96 -21.82
N SER A 217 1.52 -4.76 -20.81
CA SER A 217 1.32 -6.22 -20.73
C SER A 217 1.59 -6.89 -22.09
N LEU A 218 2.83 -6.73 -22.56
CA LEU A 218 3.22 -7.05 -23.93
C LEU A 218 2.99 -8.53 -24.27
N LEU A 219 3.36 -9.42 -23.35
CA LEU A 219 3.31 -10.86 -23.61
C LEU A 219 1.93 -11.44 -23.30
N LEU A 220 1.38 -11.13 -22.10
CA LEU A 220 0.12 -11.72 -21.67
C LEU A 220 -1.07 -11.11 -22.40
N SER A 221 -1.20 -9.77 -22.38
CA SER A 221 -2.35 -9.09 -22.96
C SER A 221 -2.20 -8.91 -24.48
N LYS A 222 -1.12 -8.26 -24.95
CA LYS A 222 -1.00 -7.90 -26.36
C LYS A 222 -0.73 -9.09 -27.27
N THR A 223 0.10 -10.04 -26.80
CA THR A 223 0.48 -11.21 -27.64
C THR A 223 -0.47 -12.38 -27.45
N LEU A 224 -0.69 -12.83 -26.20
CA LEU A 224 -1.55 -13.99 -25.93
C LEU A 224 -3.04 -13.65 -25.82
N LYS A 225 -3.41 -12.36 -25.90
CA LYS A 225 -4.80 -11.88 -25.88
C LYS A 225 -5.61 -12.30 -24.66
N GLU A 226 -4.92 -12.45 -23.51
CA GLU A 226 -5.63 -12.81 -22.29
C GLU A 226 -6.59 -11.68 -21.85
N PRO A 227 -7.86 -11.99 -21.57
CA PRO A 227 -8.85 -11.01 -21.16
C PRO A 227 -8.49 -10.32 -19.83
N PHE A 228 -8.95 -9.09 -19.67
CA PHE A 228 -8.75 -8.27 -18.48
C PHE A 228 -10.08 -7.92 -17.84
N GLU A 229 -10.21 -8.18 -16.54
CA GLU A 229 -11.36 -7.83 -15.71
C GLU A 229 -11.13 -6.43 -15.13
N SER A 230 -11.90 -5.45 -15.57
CA SER A 230 -11.86 -4.08 -15.04
C SER A 230 -12.53 -4.00 -13.67
N LEU A 231 -11.97 -3.20 -12.77
CA LEU A 231 -12.54 -2.88 -11.46
C LEU A 231 -12.90 -1.38 -11.32
N THR A 232 -13.00 -0.64 -12.44
CA THR A 232 -13.31 0.80 -12.41
C THR A 232 -14.69 1.13 -11.86
N ASP A 233 -15.59 0.14 -11.77
CA ASP A 233 -16.90 0.30 -11.11
C ASP A 233 -16.80 0.42 -9.58
N ILE A 234 -15.74 -0.14 -8.98
CA ILE A 234 -15.49 -0.10 -7.53
C ILE A 234 -14.41 0.95 -7.23
N LEU A 235 -13.39 1.04 -8.10
CA LEU A 235 -12.23 1.91 -7.98
C LEU A 235 -12.17 2.82 -9.21
N PRO A 236 -12.83 3.99 -9.18
CA PRO A 236 -13.06 4.80 -10.38
C PRO A 236 -11.82 5.51 -10.91
N ASN A 237 -10.74 5.58 -10.14
CA ASN A 237 -9.56 6.36 -10.48
C ASN A 237 -8.65 5.59 -11.46
N ASN A 238 -8.45 6.16 -12.64
CA ASN A 238 -7.69 5.54 -13.73
C ASN A 238 -6.60 6.44 -14.31
N SER A 239 -6.36 7.58 -13.70
CA SER A 239 -5.37 8.55 -14.17
C SER A 239 -4.66 9.20 -12.99
N ALA A 240 -3.41 9.65 -13.20
CA ALA A 240 -2.68 10.42 -12.20
C ALA A 240 -1.75 11.46 -12.83
N TRP A 241 -1.62 12.61 -12.18
CA TRP A 241 -0.53 13.54 -12.36
C TRP A 241 0.50 13.36 -11.24
N ALA A 242 1.77 13.37 -11.54
CA ALA A 242 2.85 13.20 -10.57
C ALA A 242 3.92 14.27 -10.73
N THR A 243 4.51 14.70 -9.62
CA THR A 243 5.63 15.65 -9.56
C THR A 243 6.51 15.43 -8.34
N LYS A 244 7.59 16.19 -8.24
CA LYS A 244 8.60 16.16 -7.18
C LYS A 244 8.76 17.58 -6.62
N ILE A 245 8.77 17.71 -5.27
CA ILE A 245 8.93 19.01 -4.60
C ILE A 245 10.10 18.90 -3.61
N LYS A 246 11.09 19.80 -3.71
CA LYS A 246 12.20 19.88 -2.76
C LYS A 246 11.68 20.40 -1.41
N TYR A 247 12.23 19.91 -0.30
CA TYR A 247 11.96 20.49 1.01
C TYR A 247 12.48 21.93 1.09
N LYS A 248 11.76 22.79 1.78
CA LYS A 248 12.27 24.06 2.26
C LYS A 248 13.11 23.86 3.54
N ASN A 249 12.63 23.01 4.43
CA ASN A 249 13.30 22.63 5.67
C ASN A 249 12.98 21.15 5.99
N PRO A 250 13.86 20.20 5.59
CA PRO A 250 13.58 18.77 5.75
C PRO A 250 13.37 18.37 7.22
N GLU A 251 14.03 19.00 8.18
CA GLU A 251 13.88 18.68 9.60
C GLU A 251 12.47 18.99 10.14
N LYS A 252 11.82 20.03 9.60
CA LYS A 252 10.46 20.40 9.99
C LYS A 252 9.37 19.74 9.16
N GLU A 253 9.71 19.34 7.93
CA GLU A 253 8.73 18.86 6.95
C GLU A 253 8.67 17.34 6.84
N MET A 254 9.78 16.64 7.14
CA MET A 254 9.84 15.18 7.01
C MET A 254 9.02 14.51 8.11
N VAL A 255 8.07 13.66 7.70
CA VAL A 255 7.14 12.98 8.59
C VAL A 255 7.16 11.46 8.36
N GLY A 256 6.78 10.68 9.38
CA GLY A 256 6.79 9.22 9.33
C GLY A 256 5.52 8.61 8.73
N TYR A 257 4.85 9.27 7.77
CA TYR A 257 3.63 8.74 7.17
C TYR A 257 3.43 9.21 5.72
N THR A 258 2.69 8.42 4.96
CA THR A 258 2.12 8.89 3.67
C THR A 258 0.86 9.67 3.98
N ASN A 259 0.69 10.86 3.41
CA ASN A 259 -0.58 11.57 3.46
C ASN A 259 -1.36 11.34 2.16
N CYS A 260 -2.62 10.92 2.30
CA CYS A 260 -3.60 10.81 1.22
C CYS A 260 -4.66 11.88 1.46
N HIS A 261 -4.65 12.94 0.66
CA HIS A 261 -5.54 14.08 0.82
C HIS A 261 -6.63 14.05 -0.24
N ALA A 262 -7.87 13.80 0.15
CA ALA A 262 -9.01 13.80 -0.75
C ALA A 262 -9.36 15.22 -1.20
N ILE A 263 -9.45 15.43 -2.52
CA ILE A 263 -9.82 16.70 -3.16
C ILE A 263 -11.05 16.53 -4.05
N GLU A 264 -11.28 17.38 -5.03
CA GLU A 264 -12.52 17.47 -5.76
C GLU A 264 -12.91 16.20 -6.55
N ASN A 265 -11.98 15.64 -7.35
CA ASN A 265 -12.27 14.49 -8.24
C ASN A 265 -11.33 13.30 -8.03
N GLY A 266 -10.83 13.13 -6.79
CA GLY A 266 -9.90 12.09 -6.40
C GLY A 266 -9.11 12.46 -5.16
N TRP A 267 -7.80 12.08 -5.11
CA TRP A 267 -6.95 12.31 -3.94
C TRP A 267 -5.49 12.51 -4.33
N CYS A 268 -4.78 13.31 -3.54
CA CYS A 268 -3.36 13.56 -3.68
C CYS A 268 -2.57 12.72 -2.67
N TRP A 269 -1.46 12.11 -3.12
CA TRP A 269 -0.48 11.51 -2.21
C TRP A 269 0.65 12.49 -1.92
N GLU A 270 1.22 12.40 -0.72
CA GLU A 270 2.42 13.09 -0.28
C GLU A 270 3.34 12.06 0.39
N ILE A 271 4.48 11.75 -0.24
CA ILE A 271 5.44 10.73 0.20
C ILE A 271 6.75 11.42 0.54
N PRO A 272 7.17 11.45 1.83
CA PRO A 272 8.44 12.06 2.24
C PRO A 272 9.60 11.10 1.98
N LEU A 273 10.43 11.40 0.98
CA LEU A 273 11.72 10.77 0.75
C LEU A 273 12.83 11.54 1.47
N TRP A 274 14.05 11.01 1.54
CA TRP A 274 15.15 11.65 2.25
C TRP A 274 15.41 13.12 1.85
N HIS A 275 15.30 13.46 0.57
CA HIS A 275 15.66 14.79 0.06
C HIS A 275 14.52 15.57 -0.61
N ARG A 276 13.32 14.99 -0.71
CA ARG A 276 12.18 15.60 -1.42
C ARG A 276 10.85 14.96 -1.05
N TRP A 277 9.77 15.64 -1.36
CA TRP A 277 8.45 15.05 -1.48
C TRP A 277 8.27 14.39 -2.86
N GLY A 278 7.72 13.19 -2.87
CA GLY A 278 7.01 12.65 -4.03
C GLY A 278 5.54 12.93 -3.87
N THR A 279 4.92 13.60 -4.84
CA THR A 279 3.50 13.93 -4.75
C THR A 279 2.80 13.77 -6.09
N GLY A 280 1.50 13.51 -6.05
CA GLY A 280 0.69 13.44 -7.24
C GLY A 280 -0.79 13.36 -6.91
N TYR A 281 -1.59 13.48 -7.94
CA TYR A 281 -3.04 13.50 -7.89
C TYR A 281 -3.61 12.32 -8.68
N VAL A 282 -4.25 11.39 -8.00
CA VAL A 282 -5.01 10.27 -8.57
C VAL A 282 -6.45 10.73 -8.79
N TYR A 283 -6.95 10.58 -10.00
CA TYR A 283 -8.29 11.06 -10.39
C TYR A 283 -8.98 10.12 -11.38
N SER A 284 -10.29 10.32 -11.55
CA SER A 284 -11.08 9.62 -12.55
C SER A 284 -11.33 10.52 -13.77
N ASP A 285 -10.88 10.08 -14.96
CA ASP A 285 -11.10 10.82 -16.22
C ASP A 285 -12.57 10.85 -16.67
N LYS A 286 -13.44 10.09 -16.00
CA LYS A 286 -14.89 10.18 -16.16
C LYS A 286 -15.47 11.49 -15.61
N PHE A 287 -14.82 12.11 -14.61
CA PHE A 287 -15.35 13.30 -13.90
C PHE A 287 -14.54 14.57 -14.19
N VAL A 288 -13.28 14.44 -14.53
CA VAL A 288 -12.39 15.57 -14.83
C VAL A 288 -11.39 15.17 -15.91
N ASP A 289 -11.23 16.02 -16.93
CA ASP A 289 -10.19 15.81 -17.95
C ASP A 289 -8.79 16.09 -17.40
N ASP A 290 -7.77 15.66 -18.14
CA ASP A 290 -6.38 15.75 -17.72
C ASP A 290 -5.92 17.19 -17.42
N GLN A 291 -6.37 18.17 -18.21
CA GLN A 291 -5.93 19.57 -18.05
C GLN A 291 -6.59 20.22 -16.82
N ASN A 292 -7.86 19.97 -16.59
CA ASN A 292 -8.54 20.47 -15.41
C ASN A 292 -8.08 19.75 -14.14
N ALA A 293 -7.79 18.44 -14.21
CA ALA A 293 -7.13 17.71 -13.10
C ALA A 293 -5.75 18.30 -12.76
N LEU A 294 -4.95 18.70 -13.77
CA LEU A 294 -3.68 19.37 -13.51
C LEU A 294 -3.87 20.72 -12.83
N LYS A 295 -4.89 21.50 -13.19
CA LYS A 295 -5.21 22.76 -12.51
C LYS A 295 -5.60 22.54 -11.04
N GLU A 296 -6.43 21.53 -10.77
CA GLU A 296 -6.79 21.13 -9.39
C GLU A 296 -5.54 20.74 -8.58
N PHE A 297 -4.65 19.95 -9.18
CA PHE A 297 -3.41 19.55 -8.54
C PHE A 297 -2.47 20.72 -8.26
N LYS A 298 -2.27 21.64 -9.20
CA LYS A 298 -1.50 22.87 -9.00
C LYS A 298 -2.06 23.74 -7.87
N LYS A 299 -3.39 23.86 -7.80
CA LYS A 299 -4.07 24.56 -6.69
C LYS A 299 -3.81 23.87 -5.35
N HIS A 300 -3.87 22.54 -5.30
CA HIS A 300 -3.52 21.76 -4.11
C HIS A 300 -2.07 21.99 -3.69
N ILE A 301 -1.10 21.90 -4.62
CA ILE A 301 0.32 22.16 -4.36
C ILE A 301 0.53 23.54 -3.76
N LYS A 302 -0.06 24.59 -4.36
CA LYS A 302 0.06 25.96 -3.85
C LYS A 302 -0.43 26.11 -2.41
N LYS A 303 -1.47 25.35 -2.03
CA LYS A 303 -2.00 25.34 -0.66
C LYS A 303 -1.11 24.57 0.30
N ARG A 304 -0.62 23.40 -0.10
CA ARG A 304 0.13 22.48 0.76
C ARG A 304 1.61 22.83 0.88
N PHE A 305 2.20 23.33 -0.19
CA PHE A 305 3.62 23.68 -0.31
C PHE A 305 3.74 25.14 -0.77
N PRO A 306 3.37 26.12 0.09
CA PRO A 306 3.28 27.53 -0.33
C PRO A 306 4.61 28.15 -0.78
N TYR A 307 5.71 27.47 -0.51
CA TYR A 307 7.06 27.86 -0.96
C TYR A 307 7.42 27.30 -2.35
N ALA A 308 6.66 26.34 -2.87
CA ALA A 308 6.88 25.81 -4.20
C ALA A 308 6.06 26.58 -5.23
N ASN A 309 6.68 26.90 -6.37
CA ASN A 309 5.95 27.46 -7.51
C ASN A 309 5.40 26.34 -8.41
N PRO A 310 4.08 26.07 -8.42
CA PRO A 310 3.53 24.98 -9.21
C PRO A 310 3.79 25.10 -10.72
N GLU A 311 4.02 26.32 -11.24
CA GLU A 311 4.25 26.53 -12.68
C GLU A 311 5.67 26.14 -13.13
N GLU A 312 6.61 26.02 -12.21
CA GLU A 312 8.00 25.64 -12.47
C GLU A 312 8.28 24.14 -12.27
N LEU A 313 7.27 23.38 -11.83
CA LEU A 313 7.41 21.94 -11.59
C LEU A 313 7.20 21.13 -12.88
N GLU A 314 7.96 20.06 -13.02
CA GLU A 314 7.75 19.07 -14.07
C GLU A 314 6.62 18.11 -13.68
N TYR A 315 5.65 17.94 -14.57
CA TYR A 315 4.51 17.07 -14.37
C TYR A 315 4.51 15.89 -15.32
N ARG A 316 4.22 14.70 -14.80
CA ARG A 316 4.05 13.49 -15.61
C ARG A 316 2.62 12.97 -15.48
N ASN A 317 1.93 12.84 -16.62
CA ASN A 317 0.62 12.17 -16.67
C ASN A 317 0.82 10.65 -16.78
N ILE A 318 0.04 9.90 -16.01
CA ILE A 318 0.08 8.44 -15.94
C ILE A 318 -1.33 7.90 -16.14
N LYS A 319 -1.55 7.14 -17.21
CA LYS A 319 -2.80 6.40 -17.42
C LYS A 319 -2.69 5.02 -16.80
N MET A 320 -3.68 4.65 -16.01
CA MET A 320 -3.68 3.42 -15.23
C MET A 320 -4.79 2.48 -15.69
N ARG A 321 -4.49 1.21 -15.75
CA ARG A 321 -5.46 0.16 -16.05
C ARG A 321 -5.81 -0.58 -14.76
N VAL A 322 -6.94 -0.22 -14.16
CA VAL A 322 -7.41 -0.75 -12.86
C VAL A 322 -8.15 -2.07 -13.06
N GLY A 323 -7.66 -3.12 -12.44
CA GLY A 323 -8.22 -4.48 -12.57
C GLY A 323 -7.14 -5.56 -12.64
N ILE A 324 -7.52 -6.73 -13.14
CA ILE A 324 -6.67 -7.93 -13.17
C ILE A 324 -6.97 -8.78 -14.41
N HIS A 325 -5.97 -9.44 -14.97
CA HIS A 325 -6.20 -10.44 -16.02
C HIS A 325 -6.94 -11.67 -15.48
N ASN A 326 -7.77 -12.31 -16.33
CA ASN A 326 -8.51 -13.52 -15.94
C ASN A 326 -7.57 -14.65 -15.53
N ARG A 327 -6.50 -14.85 -16.28
CA ARG A 327 -5.42 -15.80 -15.95
C ARG A 327 -4.09 -15.06 -15.93
N LEU A 328 -3.29 -15.34 -14.91
CA LEU A 328 -1.97 -14.72 -14.73
C LEU A 328 -0.84 -15.61 -15.25
N TRP A 329 -1.14 -16.89 -15.50
CA TRP A 329 -0.22 -17.85 -16.10
C TRP A 329 -0.89 -18.54 -17.29
N VAL A 330 -0.50 -18.16 -18.49
CA VAL A 330 -1.02 -18.71 -19.74
C VAL A 330 0.10 -19.37 -20.52
N LYS A 331 -0.03 -20.67 -20.80
CA LYS A 331 0.99 -21.47 -21.52
C LYS A 331 2.37 -21.34 -20.82
N ASN A 332 3.36 -20.73 -21.47
CA ASN A 332 4.69 -20.46 -20.92
C ASN A 332 4.92 -19.00 -20.54
N VAL A 333 3.85 -18.24 -20.27
CA VAL A 333 3.91 -16.83 -19.88
C VAL A 333 3.24 -16.62 -18.52
N VAL A 334 3.94 -15.94 -17.60
CA VAL A 334 3.41 -15.43 -16.33
C VAL A 334 3.50 -13.91 -16.35
N ALA A 335 2.45 -13.22 -15.90
CA ALA A 335 2.51 -11.76 -15.69
C ALA A 335 2.72 -11.42 -14.22
N ILE A 336 3.57 -10.42 -13.96
CA ILE A 336 3.88 -9.90 -12.61
C ILE A 336 3.83 -8.36 -12.64
N GLY A 337 3.46 -7.76 -11.51
CA GLY A 337 3.32 -6.31 -11.36
C GLY A 337 2.19 -5.73 -12.21
N LEU A 338 2.37 -4.52 -12.73
CA LEU A 338 1.33 -3.81 -13.51
C LEU A 338 0.92 -4.54 -14.80
N ALA A 339 1.72 -5.49 -15.28
CA ALA A 339 1.36 -6.34 -16.40
C ALA A 339 0.29 -7.38 -16.02
N ALA A 340 0.21 -7.75 -14.75
CA ALA A 340 -0.74 -8.71 -14.21
C ALA A 340 -2.02 -8.05 -13.73
N ALA A 341 -1.88 -7.05 -12.85
CA ALA A 341 -2.97 -6.43 -12.12
C ALA A 341 -2.56 -5.05 -11.57
N PHE A 342 -3.54 -4.19 -11.32
CA PHE A 342 -3.33 -2.92 -10.64
C PHE A 342 -4.60 -2.45 -9.94
N THR A 343 -4.45 -1.98 -8.70
CA THR A 343 -5.42 -1.13 -8.01
C THR A 343 -4.79 0.24 -7.78
N GLU A 344 -5.61 1.27 -7.61
CA GLU A 344 -5.08 2.59 -7.23
C GLU A 344 -4.24 2.49 -5.94
N PRO A 345 -3.18 3.32 -5.79
CA PRO A 345 -2.17 3.13 -4.74
C PRO A 345 -2.55 3.73 -3.38
N LEU A 346 -3.85 3.88 -3.07
CA LEU A 346 -4.35 4.52 -1.84
C LEU A 346 -3.80 3.86 -0.57
N GLU A 347 -3.67 2.54 -0.57
CA GLU A 347 -3.10 1.75 0.52
C GLU A 347 -1.65 1.33 0.29
N SER A 348 -0.94 2.00 -0.63
CA SER A 348 0.48 1.73 -0.92
C SER A 348 0.76 0.27 -1.34
N ASN A 349 -0.15 -0.30 -2.09
CA ASN A 349 -0.30 -1.73 -2.33
C ASN A 349 0.39 -2.25 -3.60
N GLY A 350 0.95 -1.39 -4.45
CA GLY A 350 1.51 -1.80 -5.75
C GLY A 350 2.65 -2.80 -5.64
N LEU A 351 3.64 -2.51 -4.79
CA LEU A 351 4.76 -3.43 -4.56
C LEU A 351 4.37 -4.64 -3.70
N PHE A 352 3.42 -4.47 -2.78
CA PHE A 352 2.86 -5.58 -2.02
C PHE A 352 2.24 -6.64 -2.94
N THR A 353 1.39 -6.24 -3.87
CA THR A 353 0.80 -7.14 -4.87
C THR A 353 1.89 -7.87 -5.67
N THR A 354 2.94 -7.14 -6.05
CA THR A 354 4.07 -7.71 -6.81
C THR A 354 4.78 -8.80 -6.00
N HIS A 355 5.20 -8.52 -4.76
CA HIS A 355 5.92 -9.52 -3.98
C HIS A 355 5.05 -10.70 -3.56
N GLU A 356 3.77 -10.50 -3.27
CA GLU A 356 2.83 -11.58 -2.97
C GLU A 356 2.67 -12.54 -4.16
N PHE A 357 2.56 -12.00 -5.37
CA PHE A 357 2.50 -12.83 -6.57
C PHE A 357 3.82 -13.58 -6.80
N LEU A 358 4.96 -12.94 -6.52
CA LEU A 358 6.28 -13.58 -6.60
C LEU A 358 6.42 -14.74 -5.60
N MET A 359 6.00 -14.57 -4.37
CA MET A 359 6.06 -15.65 -3.37
C MET A 359 5.18 -16.85 -3.76
N LYS A 360 4.02 -16.60 -4.37
CA LYS A 360 3.15 -17.66 -4.92
C LYS A 360 3.77 -18.32 -6.16
N LEU A 361 4.42 -17.52 -7.01
CA LEU A 361 5.15 -18.04 -8.18
C LEU A 361 6.26 -18.99 -7.76
N ILE A 362 7.09 -18.61 -6.76
CA ILE A 362 8.15 -19.48 -6.24
C ILE A 362 7.59 -20.78 -5.73
N ARG A 363 6.56 -20.74 -4.87
CA ARG A 363 5.92 -21.97 -4.34
C ARG A 363 5.41 -22.88 -5.45
N THR A 364 4.88 -22.30 -6.53
CA THR A 364 4.42 -23.06 -7.70
C THR A 364 5.59 -23.65 -8.47
N MET A 365 6.69 -22.89 -8.64
CA MET A 365 7.88 -23.35 -9.37
C MET A 365 8.72 -24.39 -8.62
N GLN A 366 8.55 -24.53 -7.32
CA GLN A 366 9.16 -25.58 -6.48
C GLN A 366 8.51 -26.96 -6.66
N ARG A 367 7.33 -27.03 -7.32
CA ARG A 367 6.68 -28.32 -7.61
C ARG A 367 7.48 -29.09 -8.64
N GLU A 368 7.56 -30.40 -8.51
CA GLU A 368 8.24 -31.28 -9.46
C GLU A 368 7.65 -31.18 -10.87
N ARG A 369 6.34 -31.01 -10.94
CA ARG A 369 5.59 -30.88 -12.20
C ARG A 369 4.69 -29.66 -12.16
N ILE A 370 4.79 -28.82 -13.19
CA ILE A 370 3.89 -27.69 -13.42
C ILE A 370 2.94 -28.08 -14.56
N SER A 371 1.72 -28.46 -14.20
CA SER A 371 0.61 -28.75 -15.09
C SER A 371 -0.33 -27.54 -15.22
N GLN A 372 -1.45 -27.71 -15.89
CA GLN A 372 -2.48 -26.66 -15.97
C GLN A 372 -3.07 -26.37 -14.57
N TRP A 373 -3.24 -27.38 -13.73
CA TRP A 373 -3.75 -27.23 -12.37
C TRP A 373 -2.88 -26.26 -11.51
N GLU A 374 -1.55 -26.41 -11.54
CA GLU A 374 -0.64 -25.52 -10.82
C GLU A 374 -0.73 -24.08 -11.30
N LYS A 375 -0.90 -23.87 -12.62
CA LYS A 375 -1.08 -22.52 -13.20
C LYS A 375 -2.41 -21.89 -12.81
N ASP A 376 -3.48 -22.68 -12.80
CA ASP A 376 -4.81 -22.24 -12.40
C ASP A 376 -4.85 -21.93 -10.90
N ASN A 377 -4.22 -22.78 -10.07
CA ASN A 377 -4.08 -22.55 -8.63
C ASN A 377 -3.25 -21.28 -8.32
N PHE A 378 -2.15 -21.05 -9.05
CA PHE A 378 -1.39 -19.80 -8.95
C PHE A 378 -2.29 -18.59 -9.24
N THR A 379 -3.02 -18.65 -10.36
CA THR A 379 -3.95 -17.57 -10.75
C THR A 379 -5.02 -17.35 -9.68
N TYR A 380 -5.64 -18.43 -9.18
CA TYR A 380 -6.66 -18.35 -8.13
C TYR A 380 -6.13 -17.68 -6.85
N GLN A 381 -4.98 -18.10 -6.34
CA GLN A 381 -4.38 -17.51 -5.14
C GLN A 381 -4.04 -16.03 -5.32
N CYS A 382 -3.49 -15.65 -6.47
CA CYS A 382 -3.18 -14.26 -6.78
C CYS A 382 -4.45 -13.41 -6.90
N LYS A 383 -5.48 -13.91 -7.60
CA LYS A 383 -6.77 -13.20 -7.74
C LYS A 383 -7.47 -13.01 -6.39
N THR A 384 -7.41 -14.00 -5.51
CA THR A 384 -8.00 -13.90 -4.16
C THR A 384 -7.36 -12.76 -3.36
N VAL A 385 -6.02 -12.71 -3.30
CA VAL A 385 -5.31 -11.63 -2.60
C VAL A 385 -5.62 -10.28 -3.23
N PHE A 386 -5.59 -10.20 -4.56
CA PHE A 386 -5.83 -8.96 -5.29
C PHE A 386 -7.25 -8.43 -5.08
N LYS A 387 -8.27 -9.29 -5.16
CA LYS A 387 -9.68 -8.88 -4.96
C LYS A 387 -9.92 -8.41 -3.53
N ASN A 388 -9.40 -9.12 -2.53
CA ASN A 388 -9.49 -8.69 -1.13
C ASN A 388 -8.86 -7.30 -0.92
N LEU A 389 -7.74 -7.05 -1.57
CA LEU A 389 -7.07 -5.75 -1.50
C LEU A 389 -7.86 -4.65 -2.21
N ALA A 390 -8.43 -4.95 -3.38
CA ALA A 390 -9.29 -4.01 -4.10
C ALA A 390 -10.54 -3.64 -3.30
N GLU A 391 -11.17 -4.62 -2.63
CA GLU A 391 -12.29 -4.39 -1.71
C GLU A 391 -11.87 -3.52 -0.52
N PHE A 392 -10.69 -3.76 0.05
CA PHE A 392 -10.17 -2.96 1.15
C PHE A 392 -9.91 -1.50 0.74
N VAL A 393 -9.38 -1.25 -0.47
CA VAL A 393 -9.28 0.10 -1.02
C VAL A 393 -10.66 0.71 -1.23
N GLY A 394 -11.60 -0.05 -1.78
CA GLY A 394 -12.99 0.38 -2.00
C GLY A 394 -13.71 0.80 -0.72
N LEU A 395 -13.34 0.22 0.43
CA LEU A 395 -13.91 0.55 1.75
C LEU A 395 -13.78 2.04 2.09
N HIS A 396 -12.68 2.69 1.69
CA HIS A 396 -12.46 4.12 1.92
C HIS A 396 -13.49 5.00 1.23
N TYR A 397 -13.96 4.59 0.06
CA TYR A 397 -15.03 5.27 -0.66
C TYR A 397 -16.39 4.91 -0.11
N ALA A 398 -16.61 3.65 0.16
CA ALA A 398 -17.87 3.11 0.66
C ALA A 398 -18.31 3.70 2.01
N LEU A 399 -17.36 4.00 2.90
CA LEU A 399 -17.61 4.59 4.21
C LEU A 399 -17.55 6.12 4.22
N SER A 400 -17.23 6.76 3.11
CA SER A 400 -17.27 8.22 2.96
C SER A 400 -18.72 8.72 3.03
N ILE A 401 -18.91 9.93 3.56
CA ILE A 401 -20.20 10.65 3.49
C ILE A 401 -20.10 11.90 2.61
N ARG A 402 -19.05 12.00 1.79
CA ARG A 402 -18.83 13.13 0.89
C ARG A 402 -19.79 13.09 -0.30
N ASP A 403 -20.52 14.17 -0.49
CA ASP A 403 -21.45 14.38 -1.61
C ASP A 403 -21.24 15.74 -2.33
N ASP A 404 -20.10 16.37 -2.04
CA ASP A 404 -19.78 17.73 -2.44
C ASP A 404 -19.42 17.91 -3.92
N THR A 405 -19.17 16.80 -4.65
CA THR A 405 -18.89 16.80 -6.10
C THR A 405 -19.59 15.63 -6.79
N PRO A 406 -19.75 15.66 -8.14
CA PRO A 406 -20.25 14.52 -8.89
C PRO A 406 -19.42 13.24 -8.69
N TYR A 407 -18.09 13.38 -8.57
CA TYR A 407 -17.18 12.27 -8.26
C TYR A 407 -17.49 11.63 -6.90
N TRP A 408 -17.58 12.43 -5.83
CA TRP A 408 -17.87 11.90 -4.49
C TRP A 408 -19.30 11.35 -4.38
N LYS A 409 -20.28 11.97 -5.04
CA LYS A 409 -21.64 11.40 -5.15
C LYS A 409 -21.65 10.04 -5.84
N HIS A 410 -20.83 9.86 -6.89
CA HIS A 410 -20.67 8.56 -7.54
C HIS A 410 -20.06 7.52 -6.59
N CYS A 411 -19.08 7.89 -5.77
CA CYS A 411 -18.47 7.00 -4.78
C CYS A 411 -19.46 6.59 -3.67
N LEU A 412 -20.40 7.47 -3.30
CA LEU A 412 -21.48 7.18 -2.34
C LEU A 412 -22.57 6.26 -2.88
N ASN A 413 -22.76 6.16 -4.19
CA ASN A 413 -23.86 5.42 -4.81
C ASN A 413 -23.71 3.90 -4.66
N LYS A 414 -23.55 3.44 -3.43
CA LYS A 414 -23.72 2.09 -2.88
C LYS A 414 -23.52 0.88 -3.80
N GLN A 415 -22.91 1.07 -4.97
CA GLN A 415 -22.59 -0.03 -5.89
C GLN A 415 -21.62 -1.05 -5.27
N TRP A 416 -20.92 -0.63 -4.23
CA TRP A 416 -20.04 -1.50 -3.46
C TRP A 416 -20.82 -2.58 -2.69
N GLU A 417 -22.04 -2.31 -2.22
CA GLU A 417 -22.87 -3.30 -1.49
C GLU A 417 -23.18 -4.53 -2.35
N GLU A 418 -23.34 -4.34 -3.65
CA GLU A 418 -23.63 -5.42 -4.58
C GLU A 418 -22.35 -6.09 -5.13
N LYS A 419 -21.27 -5.34 -5.26
CA LYS A 419 -20.03 -5.77 -5.93
C LYS A 419 -18.94 -6.27 -4.98
N LEU A 420 -18.94 -5.84 -3.71
CA LEU A 420 -18.02 -6.35 -2.70
C LEU A 420 -18.50 -7.72 -2.19
N ILE A 421 -17.64 -8.72 -2.28
CA ILE A 421 -17.97 -10.09 -1.86
C ILE A 421 -17.70 -10.27 -0.37
N ASN A 422 -16.52 -9.84 0.10
CA ASN A 422 -16.05 -10.08 1.47
C ASN A 422 -16.36 -8.93 2.43
N LEU A 423 -16.39 -7.70 1.93
CA LEU A 423 -16.65 -6.49 2.72
C LEU A 423 -18.06 -5.93 2.51
N LYS A 424 -19.04 -6.77 2.18
CA LYS A 424 -20.46 -6.38 2.23
C LYS A 424 -20.79 -5.86 3.64
N PRO A 425 -21.73 -4.92 3.80
CA PRO A 425 -22.07 -4.35 5.10
C PRO A 425 -22.33 -5.40 6.17
N THR A 426 -23.02 -6.49 5.81
CA THR A 426 -23.29 -7.60 6.73
C THR A 426 -22.00 -8.31 7.18
N ASN A 427 -21.05 -8.53 6.28
CA ASN A 427 -19.77 -9.16 6.59
C ASN A 427 -18.86 -8.22 7.35
N LEU A 428 -18.79 -6.93 6.96
CA LEU A 428 -18.01 -5.92 7.65
C LEU A 428 -18.49 -5.72 9.09
N ILE A 429 -19.79 -5.57 9.30
CA ILE A 429 -20.39 -5.46 10.63
C ILE A 429 -20.11 -6.70 11.47
N GLY A 430 -20.28 -7.89 10.90
CA GLY A 430 -19.97 -9.16 11.56
C GLY A 430 -18.51 -9.24 11.99
N TYR A 431 -17.59 -8.89 11.09
CA TYR A 431 -16.15 -8.85 11.39
C TYR A 431 -15.83 -7.86 12.52
N LEU A 432 -16.34 -6.63 12.45
CA LEU A 432 -16.10 -5.62 13.48
C LEU A 432 -16.67 -6.05 14.83
N LYS A 433 -17.84 -6.70 14.88
CA LYS A 433 -18.42 -7.28 16.11
C LYS A 433 -17.49 -8.32 16.72
N LEU A 434 -16.97 -9.25 15.92
CA LEU A 434 -16.03 -10.28 16.39
C LEU A 434 -14.76 -9.68 16.96
N VAL A 435 -14.19 -8.67 16.30
CA VAL A 435 -12.99 -7.98 16.76
C VAL A 435 -13.26 -7.21 18.06
N GLN A 436 -14.41 -6.54 18.17
CA GLN A 436 -14.80 -5.80 19.38
C GLN A 436 -15.04 -6.72 20.57
N ASP A 437 -15.62 -7.89 20.34
CA ASP A 437 -15.92 -8.88 21.39
C ASP A 437 -14.74 -9.79 21.74
N LYS A 438 -13.58 -9.60 21.10
CA LYS A 438 -12.40 -10.50 21.23
C LYS A 438 -12.71 -11.98 20.94
N SER A 439 -13.83 -12.27 20.31
CA SER A 439 -14.18 -13.63 19.91
C SER A 439 -13.40 -14.13 18.69
N PHE A 440 -12.60 -13.25 18.09
CA PHE A 440 -11.79 -13.53 16.91
C PHE A 440 -10.30 -13.38 17.22
N GLN A 441 -9.56 -14.49 17.12
CA GLN A 441 -8.10 -14.43 17.11
C GLN A 441 -7.63 -13.90 15.76
N TYR A 442 -6.96 -12.78 15.81
CA TYR A 442 -6.49 -12.05 14.66
C TYR A 442 -5.46 -12.85 13.85
N ASN A 443 -5.77 -13.19 12.63
CA ASN A 443 -4.81 -13.79 11.72
C ASN A 443 -4.26 -12.73 10.78
N TYR A 444 -3.02 -12.29 11.02
CA TYR A 444 -2.30 -11.29 10.23
C TYR A 444 -2.23 -11.59 8.73
N GLN A 445 -2.43 -12.85 8.34
CA GLN A 445 -2.30 -13.29 6.95
C GLN A 445 -3.43 -12.82 6.01
N ASN A 446 -4.50 -12.21 6.53
CA ASN A 446 -5.69 -11.92 5.73
C ASN A 446 -5.88 -10.44 5.35
N ASN A 447 -4.88 -9.56 5.47
CA ASN A 447 -4.97 -8.11 5.19
C ASN A 447 -6.10 -7.35 5.92
N LEU A 448 -6.73 -7.98 6.90
CA LEU A 448 -7.86 -7.40 7.62
C LEU A 448 -7.43 -6.47 8.77
N ALA A 449 -6.11 -6.38 9.05
CA ALA A 449 -5.53 -5.55 10.11
C ALA A 449 -5.90 -4.07 9.99
N GLY A 450 -6.00 -3.59 8.77
CA GLY A 450 -6.37 -2.21 8.49
C GLY A 450 -7.86 -1.91 8.64
N ILE A 451 -8.75 -2.91 8.68
CA ILE A 451 -10.20 -2.67 8.71
C ILE A 451 -10.63 -1.86 9.94
N PRO A 452 -10.25 -2.21 11.19
CA PRO A 452 -10.65 -1.42 12.34
C PRO A 452 -10.17 0.04 12.27
N PRO A 453 -8.89 0.35 12.03
CA PRO A 453 -8.45 1.73 11.90
C PRO A 453 -9.18 2.52 10.81
N ILE A 454 -9.47 1.91 9.67
CA ILE A 454 -10.22 2.57 8.59
C ILE A 454 -11.68 2.75 8.98
N ALA A 455 -12.36 1.72 9.45
CA ALA A 455 -13.77 1.79 9.83
C ALA A 455 -14.02 2.81 10.94
N PHE A 456 -13.26 2.73 12.04
CA PHE A 456 -13.36 3.70 13.15
C PHE A 456 -12.91 5.11 12.73
N GLY A 457 -11.88 5.21 11.88
CA GLY A 457 -11.45 6.48 11.28
C GLY A 457 -12.49 7.10 10.35
N MET A 458 -13.38 6.30 9.76
CA MET A 458 -14.54 6.71 8.97
C MET A 458 -15.85 6.76 9.79
N ASP A 459 -15.74 6.79 11.11
CA ASP A 459 -16.85 6.85 12.07
C ASP A 459 -17.86 5.69 11.92
N TYR A 460 -17.39 4.51 11.47
CA TYR A 460 -18.20 3.32 11.22
C TYR A 460 -17.82 2.18 12.16
N TYR A 461 -18.69 1.87 13.12
CA TYR A 461 -18.52 0.81 14.10
C TYR A 461 -19.87 0.30 14.62
N PRO A 462 -19.99 -1.00 14.96
CA PRO A 462 -21.23 -1.55 15.50
C PRO A 462 -21.51 -1.06 16.94
N THR A 463 -22.78 -0.78 17.21
CA THR A 463 -23.29 -0.37 18.51
C THR A 463 -24.31 -1.36 19.09
N ASP A 464 -24.57 -2.46 18.39
CA ASP A 464 -25.58 -3.48 18.77
C ASP A 464 -24.98 -4.76 19.39
N ILE A 465 -23.68 -4.74 19.72
CA ILE A 465 -23.01 -5.84 20.42
C ILE A 465 -23.45 -5.94 21.88
N PRO A 466 -23.35 -7.13 22.52
CA PRO A 466 -23.84 -7.34 23.89
C PRO A 466 -23.32 -6.30 24.89
N THR A 467 -22.02 -5.96 24.84
CA THR A 467 -21.40 -4.99 25.72
C THR A 467 -22.01 -3.59 25.59
N ILE A 468 -22.27 -3.15 24.35
CA ILE A 468 -22.88 -1.83 24.09
C ILE A 468 -24.39 -1.87 24.38
N LYS A 469 -25.09 -2.97 24.07
CA LYS A 469 -26.51 -3.14 24.45
C LYS A 469 -26.71 -3.05 25.97
N TYR A 470 -25.83 -3.71 26.73
CA TYR A 470 -25.88 -3.60 28.21
C TYR A 470 -25.67 -2.15 28.68
N PHE A 471 -24.73 -1.44 28.08
CA PHE A 471 -24.49 -0.02 28.32
C PHE A 471 -25.76 0.84 28.15
N ASN A 472 -26.58 0.57 27.14
CA ASN A 472 -27.81 1.29 26.86
C ASN A 472 -28.90 1.05 27.93
N HIS A 473 -28.76 0.04 28.81
CA HIS A 473 -29.66 -0.20 29.92
C HIS A 473 -29.25 0.52 31.21
N LEU A 474 -28.11 1.19 31.23
CA LEU A 474 -27.60 1.93 32.38
C LEU A 474 -28.12 3.38 32.37
N ASN A 475 -28.38 3.96 33.55
CA ASN A 475 -28.61 5.38 33.65
C ASN A 475 -27.30 6.18 33.50
N GLU A 476 -27.41 7.49 33.30
CA GLU A 476 -26.23 8.36 33.03
C GLU A 476 -25.16 8.26 34.15
N GLN A 477 -25.55 8.18 35.40
CA GLN A 477 -24.61 8.08 36.53
C GLN A 477 -23.88 6.73 36.50
N GLN A 478 -24.61 5.63 36.32
CA GLN A 478 -24.04 4.28 36.21
C GLN A 478 -23.06 4.17 35.02
N VAL A 479 -23.38 4.82 33.91
CA VAL A 479 -22.48 4.89 32.74
C VAL A 479 -21.19 5.62 33.12
N LYS A 480 -21.29 6.80 33.73
CA LYS A 480 -20.13 7.58 34.18
C LYS A 480 -19.27 6.79 35.16
N ASP A 481 -19.87 6.23 36.21
CA ASP A 481 -19.14 5.50 37.25
C ASP A 481 -18.38 4.28 36.69
N ARG A 482 -18.98 3.57 35.75
CA ARG A 482 -18.42 2.35 35.20
C ARG A 482 -17.37 2.60 34.10
N TYR A 483 -17.61 3.54 33.20
CA TYR A 483 -16.81 3.71 31.97
C TYR A 483 -15.86 4.91 32.02
N THR A 484 -16.03 5.89 32.90
CA THR A 484 -15.02 6.94 33.13
C THR A 484 -13.64 6.35 33.44
N PRO A 485 -13.47 5.35 34.32
CA PRO A 485 -12.18 4.75 34.59
C PRO A 485 -11.54 4.09 33.34
N VAL A 486 -12.35 3.55 32.42
CA VAL A 486 -11.87 2.99 31.13
C VAL A 486 -11.31 4.09 30.24
N VAL A 487 -12.06 5.19 30.12
CA VAL A 487 -11.65 6.37 29.32
C VAL A 487 -10.42 7.03 29.91
N ASP A 488 -10.33 7.13 31.23
CA ASP A 488 -9.17 7.70 31.92
C ASP A 488 -7.90 6.86 31.67
N ARG A 489 -8.02 5.53 31.65
CA ARG A 489 -6.90 4.66 31.28
C ARG A 489 -6.43 4.92 29.84
N LEU A 490 -7.36 5.03 28.87
CA LEU A 490 -7.00 5.36 27.48
C LEU A 490 -6.27 6.70 27.39
N ASN A 491 -6.80 7.74 28.06
CA ASN A 491 -6.20 9.07 28.05
C ASN A 491 -4.84 9.09 28.74
N LYS A 492 -4.72 8.43 29.90
CA LYS A 492 -3.47 8.31 30.66
C LYS A 492 -2.39 7.61 29.83
N LYS A 493 -2.74 6.53 29.15
CA LYS A 493 -1.85 5.74 28.31
C LYS A 493 -1.33 6.57 27.13
N SER A 494 -2.22 7.22 26.40
CA SER A 494 -1.84 8.13 25.31
C SER A 494 -0.93 9.26 25.80
N LYS A 495 -1.22 9.82 26.98
CA LYS A 495 -0.36 10.85 27.61
C LYS A 495 1.03 10.30 27.93
N ILE A 496 1.12 9.10 28.54
CA ILE A 496 2.41 8.46 28.85
C ILE A 496 3.24 8.29 27.57
N TRP A 497 2.65 7.76 26.50
CA TRP A 497 3.39 7.59 25.25
C TRP A 497 3.90 8.92 24.67
N ASN A 498 3.10 10.00 24.76
CA ASN A 498 3.54 11.31 24.30
C ASN A 498 4.65 11.90 25.17
N GLU A 499 4.65 11.65 26.48
CA GLU A 499 5.76 12.05 27.37
C GLU A 499 7.04 11.27 27.01
N MET A 500 6.94 9.96 26.81
CA MET A 500 8.10 9.11 26.50
C MET A 500 8.83 9.51 25.21
N VAL A 501 8.13 10.10 24.25
CA VAL A 501 8.74 10.47 22.95
C VAL A 501 9.32 11.88 22.93
N LYS A 502 9.09 12.71 23.96
CA LYS A 502 9.51 14.14 23.96
C LYS A 502 10.99 14.34 23.67
N ASP A 503 11.84 13.57 24.33
CA ASP A 503 13.29 13.71 24.27
C ASP A 503 13.93 12.83 23.19
N MET A 504 13.12 12.10 22.40
CA MET A 504 13.62 11.31 21.28
C MET A 504 14.07 12.21 20.13
N GLU A 505 14.92 11.67 19.27
CA GLU A 505 15.36 12.37 18.05
C GLU A 505 14.17 12.71 17.15
N THR A 506 14.27 13.83 16.41
CA THR A 506 13.30 14.07 15.34
C THR A 506 13.41 12.98 14.27
N PHE A 507 12.34 12.79 13.53
CA PHE A 507 12.31 11.80 12.44
C PHE A 507 13.47 12.03 11.44
N TYR A 508 13.78 13.30 11.13
CA TYR A 508 14.90 13.68 10.28
C TYR A 508 16.26 13.37 10.94
N GLN A 509 16.47 13.77 12.20
CA GLN A 509 17.73 13.56 12.92
C GLN A 509 18.08 12.09 13.05
N TYR A 510 17.09 11.23 13.37
CA TYR A 510 17.24 9.79 13.41
C TYR A 510 17.77 9.22 12.08
N HIS A 511 17.10 9.55 10.95
CA HIS A 511 17.51 9.08 9.63
C HIS A 511 18.89 9.61 9.25
N LYS A 512 19.17 10.88 9.52
CA LYS A 512 20.49 11.49 9.28
C LYS A 512 21.59 10.75 10.03
N ARG A 513 21.39 10.51 11.33
CA ARG A 513 22.38 9.80 12.16
C ARG A 513 22.56 8.34 11.73
N ARG A 514 21.49 7.65 11.45
CA ARG A 514 21.52 6.21 11.21
C ARG A 514 21.96 5.85 9.80
N PHE A 515 21.51 6.58 8.79
CA PHE A 515 21.64 6.18 7.39
C PHE A 515 22.37 7.19 6.50
N TYR A 516 22.35 8.49 6.81
CA TYR A 516 22.77 9.53 5.88
C TYR A 516 23.94 10.40 6.38
N LYS A 517 24.74 9.84 7.26
CA LYS A 517 26.02 10.46 7.69
C LYS A 517 27.03 10.49 6.55
#